data_e98e2c1d115dab33025548c465a09484
#
_entry.id   e98e2c1d115dab33025548c465a09484
#
_cell.length_a   1.000
_cell.length_b   1.000
_cell.length_c   1.000
_cell.angle_alpha   90.00
_cell.angle_beta   90.00
_cell.angle_gamma   90.00
#
_symmetry.space_group_name_H-M   'P 1'
#
loop_
_entity.id
_entity.type
_entity.pdbx_description
1 polymer ?
#
loop_
_entity_poly.entity_id
_entity_poly.type
_entity_poly.pdbx_seq_one_letter_code
_entity_poly.pdbx_strand_id
1 'polypeptide(L)'
;MGKTDQIRNMSVIAHVDHGKSTLTDSLIAKAGIIAGDKAGDVRATDTRADEKERGITIKSTGVSLYFESNIADLQSEPKPYLINLIDSPGHVDFSTEVTAALRVTDGALVVVDYVEGVCVQTETVLRQALGEKIKPVLFINKVDRGILELQVDGETMYQNFQRVIENANVIISTYECDDMGESQQVDPTNGSVAFGSALFGWAFTLTRFARVYADKFKLDILKLMQKLWGDNYFSPSAKAFVTNDMDPTTNTQLPRCFVQFIMKPVITLCRNVMDGNYDIVWKMTESLGIVLKHDEKQLTGKLLMKCIYQKWINAAEALLEMIVMKLPSPKKAQNYRAAYLYEGPIDDPSG
;
A
#
# COMPACT_ATOMS: atom_id res chain seq x y z
N MET A 1 -26.81 -1.40 9.28
CA MET A 1 -25.76 -1.41 10.33
C MET A 1 -25.55 -2.77 11.02
N GLY A 2 -25.78 -3.89 10.38
CA GLY A 2 -25.76 -5.21 11.03
C GLY A 2 -24.46 -6.03 10.89
N LYS A 3 -23.42 -5.51 10.23
CA LYS A 3 -22.21 -6.30 9.91
C LYS A 3 -20.94 -5.55 10.36
N THR A 4 -20.73 -5.48 11.67
CA THR A 4 -19.54 -4.84 12.27
C THR A 4 -18.21 -5.42 11.76
N ASP A 5 -18.19 -6.67 11.32
CA ASP A 5 -17.02 -7.32 10.74
C ASP A 5 -16.60 -6.72 9.38
N GLN A 6 -17.49 -5.98 8.71
CA GLN A 6 -17.24 -5.30 7.44
C GLN A 6 -16.89 -3.82 7.60
N ILE A 7 -16.63 -3.36 8.82
CA ILE A 7 -16.20 -1.99 9.10
C ILE A 7 -14.66 -1.99 9.29
N ARG A 8 -14.01 -0.94 8.82
CA ARG A 8 -12.59 -0.64 9.11
C ARG A 8 -12.46 0.81 9.53
N ASN A 9 -11.97 1.03 10.74
CA ASN A 9 -11.62 2.35 11.23
C ASN A 9 -10.11 2.52 11.13
N MET A 10 -9.65 3.44 10.32
CA MET A 10 -8.23 3.58 10.06
C MET A 10 -7.78 5.04 10.01
N SER A 11 -6.53 5.28 10.37
CA SER A 11 -5.82 6.53 10.16
C SER A 11 -4.74 6.38 9.09
N VAL A 12 -4.43 7.49 8.41
CA VAL A 12 -3.25 7.58 7.55
C VAL A 12 -2.18 8.37 8.28
N ILE A 13 -1.03 7.76 8.48
CA ILE A 13 0.12 8.35 9.16
C ILE A 13 1.34 8.41 8.24
N ALA A 14 2.01 9.56 8.23
CA ALA A 14 3.18 9.77 7.38
C ALA A 14 4.04 10.91 7.91
N HIS A 15 5.32 10.91 7.53
CA HIS A 15 6.14 12.11 7.62
C HIS A 15 5.60 13.21 6.67
N VAL A 16 5.91 14.47 6.98
CA VAL A 16 5.61 15.60 6.09
C VAL A 16 6.20 15.29 4.70
N ASP A 17 5.47 15.66 3.66
CA ASP A 17 5.84 15.44 2.25
C ASP A 17 5.98 13.99 1.78
N HIS A 18 5.71 12.98 2.58
CA HIS A 18 5.67 11.57 2.12
C HIS A 18 4.45 11.23 1.24
N GLY A 19 3.56 12.20 0.99
CA GLY A 19 2.45 12.08 0.05
C GLY A 19 1.13 11.60 0.67
N LYS A 20 0.93 11.83 1.97
CA LYS A 20 -0.28 11.47 2.71
C LYS A 20 -1.55 12.04 2.04
N SER A 21 -1.62 13.37 1.85
CA SER A 21 -2.81 14.04 1.29
C SER A 21 -3.11 13.60 -0.14
N THR A 22 -2.07 13.46 -0.99
CA THR A 22 -2.22 12.93 -2.36
C THR A 22 -2.81 11.52 -2.38
N LEU A 23 -2.38 10.69 -1.42
CA LEU A 23 -2.89 9.34 -1.29
C LEU A 23 -4.34 9.34 -0.81
N THR A 24 -4.66 10.13 0.20
CA THR A 24 -6.02 10.28 0.74
C THR A 24 -6.99 10.74 -0.35
N ASP A 25 -6.62 11.74 -1.16
CA ASP A 25 -7.41 12.18 -2.31
C ASP A 25 -7.67 11.06 -3.32
N SER A 26 -6.67 10.21 -3.58
CA SER A 26 -6.82 9.07 -4.49
C SER A 26 -7.81 8.03 -3.96
N LEU A 27 -7.82 7.78 -2.65
CA LEU A 27 -8.78 6.88 -2.00
C LEU A 27 -10.21 7.46 -2.04
N ILE A 28 -10.35 8.75 -1.75
CA ILE A 28 -11.62 9.47 -1.76
C ILE A 28 -12.22 9.54 -3.18
N ALA A 29 -11.37 9.74 -4.19
CA ALA A 29 -11.79 9.74 -5.60
C ALA A 29 -12.34 8.38 -6.05
N LYS A 30 -11.71 7.28 -5.64
CA LYS A 30 -12.19 5.93 -5.94
C LYS A 30 -13.55 5.64 -5.32
N ALA A 31 -13.83 6.21 -4.15
CA ALA A 31 -15.15 6.12 -3.52
C ALA A 31 -16.22 7.00 -4.19
N GLY A 32 -15.87 7.75 -5.24
CA GLY A 32 -16.80 8.60 -6.00
C GLY A 32 -17.17 9.93 -5.32
N ILE A 33 -16.44 10.32 -4.27
CA ILE A 33 -16.71 11.57 -3.54
C ILE A 33 -16.13 12.79 -4.27
N ILE A 34 -14.97 12.62 -4.93
CA ILE A 34 -14.36 13.62 -5.79
C ILE A 34 -14.11 13.05 -7.19
N ALA A 35 -14.00 13.93 -8.19
CA ALA A 35 -13.69 13.50 -9.56
C ALA A 35 -12.26 12.96 -9.65
N GLY A 36 -12.07 11.85 -10.36
CA GLY A 36 -10.80 11.13 -10.43
C GLY A 36 -9.67 11.90 -11.11
N ASP A 37 -10.00 12.84 -12.02
CA ASP A 37 -9.05 13.75 -12.67
C ASP A 37 -8.46 14.80 -11.71
N LYS A 38 -9.16 15.09 -10.61
CA LYS A 38 -8.76 16.03 -9.56
C LYS A 38 -8.09 15.35 -8.36
N ALA A 39 -7.95 14.04 -8.38
CA ALA A 39 -7.30 13.30 -7.30
C ALA A 39 -5.82 13.69 -7.19
N GLY A 40 -5.40 14.08 -5.98
CA GLY A 40 -4.03 14.53 -5.68
C GLY A 40 -3.81 16.04 -5.72
N ASP A 41 -4.74 16.82 -6.34
CA ASP A 41 -4.62 18.27 -6.46
C ASP A 41 -5.56 19.01 -5.49
N VAL A 42 -6.69 18.39 -5.13
CA VAL A 42 -7.79 19.06 -4.41
C VAL A 42 -7.54 19.17 -2.91
N ARG A 43 -6.74 18.25 -2.32
CA ARG A 43 -6.59 18.14 -0.86
C ARG A 43 -7.96 18.17 -0.17
N ALA A 44 -8.78 17.19 -0.51
CA ALA A 44 -10.20 17.14 -0.12
C ALA A 44 -10.42 17.13 1.40
N THR A 45 -9.44 16.67 2.16
CA THR A 45 -9.45 16.63 3.62
C THR A 45 -8.98 17.93 4.27
N ASP A 46 -8.25 18.78 3.56
CA ASP A 46 -7.81 20.10 4.06
C ASP A 46 -8.95 21.11 3.91
N THR A 47 -9.80 21.20 4.93
CA THR A 47 -11.03 22.04 4.89
C THR A 47 -10.81 23.48 5.30
N ARG A 48 -9.72 23.78 6.02
CA ARG A 48 -9.39 25.11 6.53
C ARG A 48 -8.61 25.94 5.49
N ALA A 49 -8.76 27.26 5.55
CA ALA A 49 -8.05 28.16 4.64
C ALA A 49 -6.53 28.17 4.89
N ASP A 50 -6.12 28.10 6.16
CA ASP A 50 -4.71 28.05 6.57
C ASP A 50 -4.02 26.73 6.20
N GLU A 51 -4.74 25.60 6.18
CA GLU A 51 -4.26 24.31 5.66
C GLU A 51 -3.95 24.39 4.16
N LYS A 52 -4.87 24.96 3.39
CA LYS A 52 -4.72 25.14 1.94
C LYS A 52 -3.59 26.10 1.58
N GLU A 53 -3.47 27.21 2.31
CA GLU A 53 -2.42 28.20 2.09
C GLU A 53 -1.02 27.66 2.41
N ARG A 54 -0.89 26.94 3.53
CA ARG A 54 0.39 26.38 3.98
C ARG A 54 0.71 25.02 3.37
N GLY A 55 -0.27 24.35 2.78
CA GLY A 55 -0.13 23.01 2.20
C GLY A 55 0.11 21.91 3.25
N ILE A 56 -0.33 22.11 4.50
CA ILE A 56 -0.20 21.11 5.58
C ILE A 56 -1.56 20.85 6.23
N THR A 57 -1.84 19.61 6.60
CA THR A 57 -3.01 19.24 7.40
C THR A 57 -2.78 19.63 8.86
N ILE A 58 -3.69 20.40 9.44
CA ILE A 58 -3.61 20.88 10.83
C ILE A 58 -4.61 20.12 11.70
N LYS A 59 -5.83 19.88 11.20
CA LYS A 59 -6.92 19.22 11.92
C LYS A 59 -7.28 17.89 11.29
N SER A 60 -7.55 16.90 12.13
CA SER A 60 -8.02 15.58 11.67
C SER A 60 -9.39 15.68 11.01
N THR A 61 -9.54 15.06 9.84
CA THR A 61 -10.79 15.01 9.08
C THR A 61 -11.17 13.57 8.81
N GLY A 62 -12.43 13.20 9.11
CA GLY A 62 -12.94 11.85 8.89
C GLY A 62 -13.76 11.77 7.60
N VAL A 63 -13.53 10.72 6.81
CA VAL A 63 -14.28 10.42 5.59
C VAL A 63 -14.67 8.95 5.58
N SER A 64 -15.94 8.65 5.29
CA SER A 64 -16.41 7.27 5.15
C SER A 64 -16.42 6.86 3.69
N LEU A 65 -15.73 5.78 3.37
CA LEU A 65 -15.59 5.23 2.02
C LEU A 65 -16.34 3.91 1.93
N TYR A 66 -17.08 3.72 0.84
CA TYR A 66 -17.69 2.44 0.50
C TYR A 66 -16.79 1.70 -0.48
N PHE A 67 -16.49 0.43 -0.20
CA PHE A 67 -15.66 -0.41 -1.06
C PHE A 67 -16.25 -1.81 -1.19
N GLU A 68 -16.44 -2.27 -2.41
CA GLU A 68 -16.77 -3.65 -2.72
C GLU A 68 -15.51 -4.43 -3.07
N SER A 69 -15.18 -5.40 -2.23
CA SER A 69 -14.04 -6.28 -2.48
C SER A 69 -14.46 -7.42 -3.41
N ASN A 70 -13.87 -7.44 -4.60
CA ASN A 70 -14.04 -8.50 -5.60
C ASN A 70 -12.99 -9.62 -5.42
N ILE A 71 -12.57 -9.91 -4.18
CA ILE A 71 -11.60 -10.98 -3.89
C ILE A 71 -12.30 -12.32 -4.11
N ALA A 72 -12.52 -12.65 -5.38
CA ALA A 72 -13.18 -13.89 -5.79
C ALA A 72 -12.42 -15.16 -5.33
N ASP A 73 -11.11 -15.05 -5.08
CA ASP A 73 -10.25 -16.18 -4.74
C ASP A 73 -10.43 -16.70 -3.30
N LEU A 74 -11.11 -15.93 -2.43
CA LEU A 74 -11.35 -16.32 -1.05
C LEU A 74 -12.84 -16.44 -0.69
N GLN A 75 -13.74 -15.95 -1.57
CA GLN A 75 -15.19 -15.95 -1.29
C GLN A 75 -16.00 -15.89 -2.59
N SER A 76 -17.11 -16.62 -2.63
CA SER A 76 -17.99 -16.77 -3.79
C SER A 76 -18.80 -15.52 -4.18
N GLU A 77 -18.80 -14.44 -3.36
CA GLU A 77 -19.54 -13.21 -3.64
C GLU A 77 -18.78 -11.97 -3.19
N PRO A 78 -18.89 -10.84 -3.93
CA PRO A 78 -18.32 -9.55 -3.52
C PRO A 78 -18.86 -9.13 -2.15
N LYS A 79 -17.99 -8.72 -1.23
CA LYS A 79 -18.42 -8.22 0.08
C LYS A 79 -18.28 -6.71 0.16
N PRO A 80 -19.34 -6.00 0.59
CA PRO A 80 -19.29 -4.58 0.84
C PRO A 80 -18.57 -4.28 2.16
N TYR A 81 -17.69 -3.28 2.15
CA TYR A 81 -17.00 -2.77 3.32
C TYR A 81 -17.24 -1.27 3.49
N LEU A 82 -17.35 -0.84 4.74
CA LEU A 82 -17.34 0.56 5.13
C LEU A 82 -15.96 0.87 5.74
N ILE A 83 -15.23 1.79 5.14
CA ILE A 83 -13.91 2.21 5.61
C ILE A 83 -14.02 3.64 6.11
N ASN A 84 -13.90 3.84 7.42
CA ASN A 84 -13.83 5.15 8.04
C ASN A 84 -12.36 5.55 8.10
N LEU A 85 -11.99 6.46 7.21
CA LEU A 85 -10.64 6.98 7.10
C LEU A 85 -10.54 8.30 7.86
N ILE A 86 -9.56 8.40 8.76
CA ILE A 86 -9.20 9.64 9.46
C ILE A 86 -7.86 10.12 8.91
N ASP A 87 -7.89 11.26 8.24
CA ASP A 87 -6.69 11.98 7.84
C ASP A 87 -6.20 12.81 9.00
N SER A 88 -5.02 12.49 9.55
CA SER A 88 -4.41 13.16 10.70
C SER A 88 -3.24 14.03 10.28
N PRO A 89 -2.88 15.09 11.03
CA PRO A 89 -1.69 15.88 10.75
C PRO A 89 -0.41 15.02 10.72
N GLY A 90 0.54 15.40 9.87
CA GLY A 90 1.86 14.74 9.82
C GLY A 90 2.95 15.47 10.60
N HIS A 91 2.67 16.68 11.11
CA HIS A 91 3.65 17.52 11.78
C HIS A 91 3.67 17.29 13.30
N VAL A 92 4.87 17.29 13.90
CA VAL A 92 5.06 17.05 15.34
C VAL A 92 4.33 18.04 16.25
N ASP A 93 4.15 19.27 15.80
CA ASP A 93 3.45 20.32 16.57
C ASP A 93 1.97 19.98 16.81
N PHE A 94 1.40 19.04 16.05
CA PHE A 94 0.01 18.61 16.15
C PHE A 94 -0.13 17.20 16.76
N SER A 95 0.82 16.79 17.59
CA SER A 95 0.87 15.43 18.19
C SER A 95 -0.40 15.08 18.98
N THR A 96 -1.07 16.05 19.61
CA THR A 96 -2.33 15.83 20.32
C THR A 96 -3.49 15.46 19.38
N GLU A 97 -3.57 16.08 18.20
CA GLU A 97 -4.55 15.73 17.17
C GLU A 97 -4.27 14.33 16.60
N VAL A 98 -2.99 14.00 16.39
CA VAL A 98 -2.59 12.66 15.95
C VAL A 98 -3.01 11.60 16.98
N THR A 99 -2.74 11.84 18.26
CA THR A 99 -3.13 10.91 19.33
C THR A 99 -4.65 10.74 19.40
N ALA A 100 -5.40 11.83 19.29
CA ALA A 100 -6.86 11.76 19.27
C ALA A 100 -7.40 10.95 18.06
N ALA A 101 -6.82 11.13 16.88
CA ALA A 101 -7.15 10.35 15.70
C ALA A 101 -6.83 8.86 15.88
N LEU A 102 -5.68 8.53 16.48
CA LEU A 102 -5.28 7.17 16.75
C LEU A 102 -6.20 6.45 17.76
N ARG A 103 -6.70 7.14 18.76
CA ARG A 103 -7.61 6.54 19.76
C ARG A 103 -8.94 6.05 19.18
N VAL A 104 -9.44 6.68 18.12
CA VAL A 104 -10.70 6.33 17.48
C VAL A 104 -10.55 5.36 16.30
N THR A 105 -9.32 4.97 15.97
CA THR A 105 -9.03 4.04 14.86
C THR A 105 -8.48 2.70 15.36
N ASP A 106 -8.66 1.65 14.56
CA ASP A 106 -8.27 0.28 14.88
C ASP A 106 -7.05 -0.18 14.07
N GLY A 107 -6.76 0.54 12.99
CA GLY A 107 -5.61 0.29 12.12
C GLY A 107 -4.99 1.58 11.58
N ALA A 108 -3.77 1.49 11.08
CA ALA A 108 -3.06 2.62 10.49
C ALA A 108 -2.38 2.23 9.17
N LEU A 109 -2.55 3.09 8.15
CA LEU A 109 -1.77 3.04 6.92
C LEU A 109 -0.55 3.95 7.08
N VAL A 110 0.61 3.34 7.22
CA VAL A 110 1.89 4.04 7.35
C VAL A 110 2.43 4.31 5.96
N VAL A 111 2.59 5.59 5.60
CA VAL A 111 3.11 6.00 4.28
C VAL A 111 4.55 6.45 4.43
N VAL A 112 5.45 5.82 3.67
CA VAL A 112 6.89 6.10 3.70
C VAL A 112 7.38 6.39 2.29
N ASP A 113 8.18 7.45 2.13
CA ASP A 113 8.85 7.77 0.85
C ASP A 113 9.91 6.71 0.53
N TYR A 114 9.94 6.24 -0.70
CA TYR A 114 10.91 5.25 -1.21
C TYR A 114 12.37 5.72 -1.05
N VAL A 115 12.63 7.01 -1.24
CA VAL A 115 13.99 7.58 -1.22
C VAL A 115 14.44 7.91 0.20
N GLU A 116 13.57 8.59 0.96
CA GLU A 116 13.89 9.06 2.31
C GLU A 116 13.80 7.93 3.35
N GLY A 117 12.95 6.95 3.11
CA GLY A 117 12.74 5.85 4.07
C GLY A 117 12.00 6.29 5.32
N VAL A 118 12.21 5.53 6.40
CA VAL A 118 11.58 5.81 7.69
C VAL A 118 12.28 6.99 8.37
N CYS A 119 11.55 8.09 8.54
CA CYS A 119 12.04 9.32 9.18
C CYS A 119 11.63 9.40 10.65
N VAL A 120 12.27 10.28 11.42
CA VAL A 120 12.03 10.47 12.87
C VAL A 120 10.56 10.72 13.21
N GLN A 121 9.85 11.50 12.40
CA GLN A 121 8.40 11.72 12.64
C GLN A 121 7.59 10.44 12.40
N THR A 122 7.93 9.67 11.35
CA THR A 122 7.29 8.37 11.10
C THR A 122 7.49 7.43 12.29
N GLU A 123 8.71 7.36 12.83
CA GLU A 123 9.01 6.58 14.04
C GLU A 123 8.16 7.04 15.22
N THR A 124 8.11 8.35 15.49
CA THR A 124 7.34 8.91 16.60
C THR A 124 5.86 8.56 16.51
N VAL A 125 5.24 8.75 15.34
CA VAL A 125 3.81 8.47 15.15
C VAL A 125 3.52 6.97 15.13
N LEU A 126 4.42 6.17 14.55
CA LEU A 126 4.31 4.70 14.58
C LEU A 126 4.39 4.17 16.01
N ARG A 127 5.31 4.69 16.83
CA ARG A 127 5.39 4.37 18.26
C ARG A 127 4.10 4.72 19.00
N GLN A 128 3.52 5.89 18.74
CA GLN A 128 2.23 6.29 19.33
C GLN A 128 1.11 5.32 18.90
N ALA A 129 1.05 4.96 17.62
CA ALA A 129 0.06 4.02 17.10
C ALA A 129 0.16 2.64 17.76
N LEU A 130 1.37 2.13 17.92
CA LEU A 130 1.62 0.85 18.60
C LEU A 130 1.24 0.91 20.08
N GLY A 131 1.54 2.03 20.78
CA GLY A 131 1.12 2.28 22.14
C GLY A 131 -0.41 2.28 22.32
N GLU A 132 -1.16 2.76 21.32
CA GLU A 132 -2.63 2.71 21.26
C GLU A 132 -3.16 1.36 20.74
N LYS A 133 -2.30 0.35 20.60
CA LYS A 133 -2.61 -1.00 20.10
C LYS A 133 -3.29 -0.99 18.72
N ILE A 134 -2.76 -0.18 17.80
CA ILE A 134 -3.25 -0.05 16.42
C ILE A 134 -2.41 -0.93 15.50
N LYS A 135 -3.07 -1.72 14.65
CA LYS A 135 -2.40 -2.59 13.68
C LYS A 135 -1.89 -1.77 12.49
N PRO A 136 -0.57 -1.77 12.20
CA PRO A 136 -0.02 -1.06 11.05
C PRO A 136 -0.08 -1.89 9.78
N VAL A 137 -0.23 -1.21 8.63
CA VAL A 137 0.12 -1.68 7.28
C VAL A 137 0.98 -0.61 6.62
N LEU A 138 1.88 -1.03 5.72
CA LEU A 138 2.90 -0.14 5.14
C LEU A 138 2.63 0.14 3.67
N PHE A 139 2.74 1.39 3.26
CA PHE A 139 2.77 1.80 1.86
C PHE A 139 4.07 2.54 1.54
N ILE A 140 4.91 1.96 0.70
CA ILE A 140 6.12 2.60 0.18
C ILE A 140 5.74 3.41 -1.04
N ASN A 141 5.69 4.72 -0.86
CA ASN A 141 5.24 5.70 -1.84
C ASN A 141 6.40 6.30 -2.64
N LYS A 142 6.08 6.99 -3.72
CA LYS A 142 7.03 7.69 -4.60
C LYS A 142 8.06 6.76 -5.26
N VAL A 143 7.67 5.53 -5.55
CA VAL A 143 8.50 4.56 -6.27
C VAL A 143 8.88 5.05 -7.67
N ASP A 144 8.04 5.91 -8.27
CA ASP A 144 8.31 6.61 -9.53
C ASP A 144 9.62 7.41 -9.50
N ARG A 145 10.01 7.99 -8.35
CA ARG A 145 11.30 8.70 -8.21
C ARG A 145 12.50 7.76 -8.43
N GLY A 146 12.41 6.53 -7.91
CA GLY A 146 13.43 5.50 -8.14
C GLY A 146 13.57 5.14 -9.62
N ILE A 147 12.47 5.09 -10.35
CA ILE A 147 12.44 4.70 -11.77
C ILE A 147 12.84 5.85 -12.68
N LEU A 148 12.28 7.06 -12.47
CA LEU A 148 12.39 8.20 -13.38
C LEU A 148 13.53 9.17 -13.03
N GLU A 149 13.73 9.45 -11.74
CA GLU A 149 14.72 10.44 -11.29
C GLU A 149 16.07 9.76 -11.01
N LEU A 150 16.09 8.74 -10.15
CA LEU A 150 17.31 8.03 -9.77
C LEU A 150 17.73 6.98 -10.79
N GLN A 151 16.82 6.52 -11.64
CA GLN A 151 17.02 5.54 -12.71
C GLN A 151 17.75 4.27 -12.26
N VAL A 152 17.50 3.85 -11.01
CA VAL A 152 18.11 2.66 -10.42
C VAL A 152 17.57 1.38 -11.07
N ASP A 153 18.36 0.31 -11.02
CA ASP A 153 17.94 -1.01 -11.50
C ASP A 153 16.99 -1.71 -10.51
N GLY A 154 16.40 -2.81 -10.96
CA GLY A 154 15.40 -3.53 -10.17
C GLY A 154 15.94 -4.16 -8.89
N GLU A 155 17.20 -4.62 -8.88
CA GLU A 155 17.81 -5.22 -7.69
C GLU A 155 18.10 -4.13 -6.64
N THR A 156 18.62 -2.98 -7.04
CA THR A 156 18.82 -1.82 -6.17
C THR A 156 17.50 -1.35 -5.58
N MET A 157 16.42 -1.35 -6.39
CA MET A 157 15.08 -1.02 -5.88
C MET A 157 14.61 -2.03 -4.82
N TYR A 158 14.83 -3.33 -5.05
CA TYR A 158 14.48 -4.37 -4.08
C TYR A 158 15.21 -4.18 -2.75
N GLN A 159 16.52 -3.93 -2.78
CA GLN A 159 17.34 -3.68 -1.59
C GLN A 159 16.85 -2.45 -0.80
N ASN A 160 16.45 -1.39 -1.50
CA ASN A 160 15.88 -0.21 -0.86
C ASN A 160 14.52 -0.51 -0.21
N PHE A 161 13.65 -1.27 -0.87
CA PHE A 161 12.38 -1.70 -0.28
C PHE A 161 12.60 -2.54 0.98
N GLN A 162 13.52 -3.51 0.91
CA GLN A 162 13.86 -4.37 2.04
C GLN A 162 14.35 -3.53 3.22
N ARG A 163 15.26 -2.59 3.00
CA ARG A 163 15.76 -1.68 4.04
C ARG A 163 14.65 -0.85 4.70
N VAL A 164 13.70 -0.32 3.92
CA VAL A 164 12.57 0.45 4.45
C VAL A 164 11.67 -0.43 5.33
N ILE A 165 11.39 -1.65 4.89
CA ILE A 165 10.57 -2.62 5.63
C ILE A 165 11.27 -3.06 6.91
N GLU A 166 12.56 -3.37 6.85
CA GLU A 166 13.36 -3.75 8.02
C GLU A 166 13.40 -2.63 9.06
N ASN A 167 13.63 -1.38 8.64
CA ASN A 167 13.61 -0.23 9.54
C ASN A 167 12.23 -0.04 10.20
N ALA A 168 11.14 -0.19 9.46
CA ALA A 168 9.81 -0.14 10.03
C ALA A 168 9.58 -1.28 11.05
N ASN A 169 10.03 -2.49 10.73
CA ASN A 169 9.88 -3.65 11.60
C ASN A 169 10.75 -3.57 12.86
N VAL A 170 11.91 -2.93 12.82
CA VAL A 170 12.72 -2.66 14.01
C VAL A 170 11.94 -1.80 15.01
N ILE A 171 11.24 -0.76 14.52
CA ILE A 171 10.39 0.08 15.37
C ILE A 171 9.21 -0.74 15.89
N ILE A 172 8.53 -1.49 15.02
CA ILE A 172 7.37 -2.30 15.40
C ILE A 172 7.76 -3.32 16.48
N SER A 173 8.84 -4.07 16.30
CA SER A 173 9.27 -5.08 17.26
C SER A 173 9.72 -4.49 18.61
N THR A 174 10.17 -3.24 18.63
CA THR A 174 10.55 -2.56 19.88
C THR A 174 9.33 -2.22 20.74
N TYR A 175 8.18 -2.00 20.12
CA TYR A 175 6.94 -1.57 20.79
C TYR A 175 5.79 -2.58 20.60
N GLU A 176 6.08 -3.79 20.09
CA GLU A 176 5.11 -4.85 19.88
C GLU A 176 4.46 -5.26 21.21
N CYS A 177 3.16 -5.46 21.19
CA CYS A 177 2.36 -5.80 22.35
C CYS A 177 1.83 -7.23 22.22
N ASP A 178 2.20 -8.13 23.11
CA ASP A 178 1.80 -9.55 23.10
C ASP A 178 0.28 -9.74 23.15
N ASP A 179 -0.43 -8.77 23.73
CA ASP A 179 -1.90 -8.81 23.87
C ASP A 179 -2.68 -8.84 22.55
N MET A 180 -2.06 -8.43 21.43
CA MET A 180 -2.73 -8.41 20.12
C MET A 180 -2.80 -9.79 19.45
N GLY A 181 -2.12 -10.80 19.99
CA GLY A 181 -2.23 -12.22 19.60
C GLY A 181 -1.69 -12.59 18.22
N GLU A 182 -1.30 -11.63 17.40
CA GLU A 182 -0.69 -11.82 16.06
C GLU A 182 0.51 -10.87 15.95
N SER A 183 1.57 -11.29 15.25
CA SER A 183 2.69 -10.39 14.95
C SER A 183 2.19 -9.13 14.23
N GLN A 184 2.66 -7.98 14.69
CA GLN A 184 2.34 -6.68 14.14
C GLN A 184 3.31 -6.29 13.01
N GLN A 185 4.36 -7.06 12.80
CA GLN A 185 5.36 -6.82 11.77
C GLN A 185 4.73 -6.82 10.38
N VAL A 186 5.22 -5.91 9.55
CA VAL A 186 4.79 -5.79 8.16
C VAL A 186 5.67 -6.65 7.26
N ASP A 187 5.02 -7.41 6.37
CA ASP A 187 5.71 -8.33 5.46
C ASP A 187 4.99 -8.34 4.10
N PRO A 188 5.72 -8.12 3.00
CA PRO A 188 5.15 -8.25 1.66
C PRO A 188 4.51 -9.62 1.40
N THR A 189 5.08 -10.70 1.94
CA THR A 189 4.61 -12.07 1.70
C THR A 189 3.27 -12.36 2.34
N ASN A 190 2.90 -11.63 3.39
CA ASN A 190 1.56 -11.71 3.98
C ASN A 190 0.59 -10.69 3.38
N GLY A 191 1.05 -9.77 2.51
CA GLY A 191 0.24 -8.74 1.87
C GLY A 191 -0.02 -7.50 2.73
N SER A 192 0.76 -7.24 3.78
CA SER A 192 0.65 -6.03 4.62
C SER A 192 1.53 -4.86 4.13
N VAL A 193 2.23 -5.05 3.02
CA VAL A 193 3.06 -4.02 2.39
C VAL A 193 2.61 -3.79 0.94
N ALA A 194 2.44 -2.53 0.58
CA ALA A 194 2.17 -2.08 -0.79
C ALA A 194 3.29 -1.17 -1.28
N PHE A 195 3.50 -1.16 -2.59
CA PHE A 195 4.52 -0.37 -3.29
C PHE A 195 3.86 0.44 -4.40
N GLY A 196 4.22 1.72 -4.56
CA GLY A 196 3.61 2.49 -5.65
C GLY A 196 3.92 3.98 -5.65
N SER A 197 3.08 4.72 -6.37
CA SER A 197 3.12 6.18 -6.49
C SER A 197 1.72 6.75 -6.38
N ALA A 198 1.46 7.48 -5.30
CA ALA A 198 0.21 8.19 -5.11
C ALA A 198 0.02 9.28 -6.18
N LEU A 199 1.09 9.96 -6.59
CA LEU A 199 1.07 11.01 -7.61
C LEU A 199 0.54 10.48 -8.97
N PHE A 200 1.02 9.31 -9.38
CA PHE A 200 0.60 8.69 -10.63
C PHE A 200 -0.58 7.72 -10.45
N GLY A 201 -1.07 7.54 -9.22
CA GLY A 201 -2.27 6.76 -8.91
C GLY A 201 -2.12 5.26 -9.12
N TRP A 202 -0.93 4.69 -8.92
CA TRP A 202 -0.70 3.27 -9.02
C TRP A 202 -0.02 2.69 -7.78
N ALA A 203 -0.43 1.49 -7.42
CA ALA A 203 0.21 0.70 -6.38
C ALA A 203 -0.09 -0.78 -6.58
N PHE A 204 0.72 -1.61 -5.94
CA PHE A 204 0.51 -3.05 -5.89
C PHE A 204 0.95 -3.65 -4.56
N THR A 205 0.32 -4.76 -4.21
CA THR A 205 0.80 -5.73 -3.22
C THR A 205 1.28 -6.97 -3.95
N LEU A 206 2.03 -7.85 -3.28
CA LEU A 206 2.42 -9.13 -3.88
C LEU A 206 1.21 -9.99 -4.27
N THR A 207 0.10 -9.86 -3.54
CA THR A 207 -1.16 -10.57 -3.82
C THR A 207 -1.64 -10.33 -5.26
N ARG A 208 -1.54 -9.09 -5.76
CA ARG A 208 -1.95 -8.74 -7.12
C ARG A 208 -1.18 -9.54 -8.18
N PHE A 209 0.14 -9.58 -8.06
CA PHE A 209 0.98 -10.32 -9.00
C PHE A 209 0.91 -11.83 -8.78
N ALA A 210 0.76 -12.29 -7.53
CA ALA A 210 0.55 -13.70 -7.25
C ALA A 210 -0.72 -14.23 -7.93
N ARG A 211 -1.82 -13.49 -7.94
CA ARG A 211 -3.03 -13.85 -8.68
C ARG A 211 -2.78 -14.00 -10.19
N VAL A 212 -2.07 -13.05 -10.79
CA VAL A 212 -1.76 -13.09 -12.23
C VAL A 212 -0.93 -14.31 -12.61
N TYR A 213 -0.03 -14.74 -11.73
CA TYR A 213 0.90 -15.84 -12.02
C TYR A 213 0.49 -17.18 -11.42
N ALA A 214 -0.52 -17.26 -10.55
CA ALA A 214 -0.93 -18.48 -9.87
C ALA A 214 -1.27 -19.60 -10.85
N ASP A 215 -2.09 -19.32 -11.86
CA ASP A 215 -2.48 -20.27 -12.89
C ASP A 215 -1.29 -20.72 -13.74
N LYS A 216 -0.39 -19.80 -14.06
CA LYS A 216 0.80 -20.07 -14.88
C LYS A 216 1.78 -21.02 -14.19
N PHE A 217 1.99 -20.82 -12.89
CA PHE A 217 2.90 -21.65 -12.10
C PHE A 217 2.22 -22.83 -11.41
N LYS A 218 0.89 -22.92 -11.49
CA LYS A 218 0.07 -23.96 -10.80
C LYS A 218 0.37 -24.02 -9.31
N LEU A 219 0.52 -22.87 -8.69
CA LEU A 219 0.78 -22.69 -7.26
C LEU A 219 -0.37 -21.95 -6.59
N ASP A 220 -0.59 -22.27 -5.33
CA ASP A 220 -1.45 -21.49 -4.47
C ASP A 220 -0.92 -20.04 -4.31
N ILE A 221 -1.83 -19.08 -4.22
CA ILE A 221 -1.51 -17.64 -4.14
C ILE A 221 -0.55 -17.35 -2.98
N LEU A 222 -0.82 -17.90 -1.79
CA LEU A 222 0.01 -17.67 -0.60
C LEU A 222 1.42 -18.23 -0.78
N LYS A 223 1.55 -19.43 -1.34
CA LYS A 223 2.85 -20.03 -1.66
C LYS A 223 3.61 -19.20 -2.69
N LEU A 224 2.89 -18.69 -3.69
CA LEU A 224 3.52 -17.84 -4.71
C LEU A 224 3.97 -16.50 -4.16
N MET A 225 3.21 -15.88 -3.26
CA MET A 225 3.64 -14.65 -2.57
C MET A 225 4.97 -14.85 -1.83
N GLN A 226 5.16 -15.99 -1.16
CA GLN A 226 6.44 -16.34 -0.52
C GLN A 226 7.58 -16.50 -1.54
N LYS A 227 7.29 -17.00 -2.76
CA LYS A 227 8.29 -17.13 -3.84
C LYS A 227 8.59 -15.81 -4.55
N LEU A 228 7.69 -14.86 -4.52
CA LEU A 228 7.88 -13.54 -5.16
C LEU A 228 8.71 -12.57 -4.30
N TRP A 229 9.03 -12.89 -3.05
CA TRP A 229 9.84 -12.06 -2.14
C TRP A 229 10.99 -12.86 -1.55
N GLY A 230 12.04 -12.17 -1.09
CA GLY A 230 13.23 -12.79 -0.51
C GLY A 230 14.21 -13.36 -1.54
N ASP A 231 15.07 -14.27 -1.09
CA ASP A 231 16.10 -14.92 -1.91
C ASP A 231 15.49 -16.07 -2.74
N ASN A 232 14.57 -15.73 -3.60
CA ASN A 232 13.93 -16.67 -4.52
C ASN A 232 14.20 -16.24 -5.96
N TYR A 233 14.56 -17.22 -6.79
CA TYR A 233 14.89 -17.05 -8.20
C TYR A 233 14.11 -18.07 -9.02
N PHE A 234 13.88 -17.80 -10.29
CA PHE A 234 13.22 -18.73 -11.18
C PHE A 234 14.17 -19.16 -12.28
N SER A 235 14.47 -20.46 -12.34
CA SER A 235 15.27 -21.06 -13.38
C SER A 235 14.38 -21.42 -14.59
N PRO A 236 14.56 -20.78 -15.75
CA PRO A 236 13.84 -21.15 -16.96
C PRO A 236 14.19 -22.53 -17.47
N SER A 237 15.44 -22.98 -17.27
CA SER A 237 15.94 -24.29 -17.71
C SER A 237 15.31 -25.43 -16.92
N ALA A 238 15.27 -25.30 -15.58
CA ALA A 238 14.65 -26.28 -14.69
C ALA A 238 13.13 -26.09 -14.56
N LYS A 239 12.57 -24.96 -15.05
CA LYS A 239 11.17 -24.55 -14.87
C LYS A 239 10.72 -24.58 -13.40
N ALA A 240 11.61 -24.21 -12.49
CA ALA A 240 11.40 -24.30 -11.05
C ALA A 240 11.93 -23.08 -10.32
N PHE A 241 11.35 -22.82 -9.13
CA PHE A 241 11.87 -21.84 -8.19
C PHE A 241 13.07 -22.42 -7.43
N VAL A 242 14.15 -21.65 -7.39
CA VAL A 242 15.40 -21.99 -6.70
C VAL A 242 15.77 -20.90 -5.70
N THR A 243 16.60 -21.24 -4.73
CA THR A 243 17.08 -20.32 -3.68
C THR A 243 18.49 -19.80 -3.97
N ASN A 244 19.13 -20.32 -5.02
CA ASN A 244 20.45 -19.86 -5.47
C ASN A 244 20.26 -18.93 -6.66
N ASP A 245 21.04 -17.86 -6.74
CA ASP A 245 21.05 -16.90 -7.86
C ASP A 245 21.70 -17.41 -9.14
N MET A 246 22.20 -18.67 -9.13
CA MET A 246 22.78 -19.32 -10.30
C MET A 246 21.84 -20.38 -10.85
N ASP A 247 21.61 -20.35 -12.16
CA ASP A 247 20.84 -21.40 -12.85
C ASP A 247 21.58 -22.74 -12.75
N PRO A 248 20.93 -23.79 -12.25
CA PRO A 248 21.57 -25.09 -12.02
C PRO A 248 22.07 -25.78 -13.29
N THR A 249 21.53 -25.42 -14.46
CA THR A 249 21.84 -26.04 -15.73
C THR A 249 22.80 -25.22 -16.58
N THR A 250 22.57 -23.91 -16.66
CA THR A 250 23.31 -22.99 -17.54
C THR A 250 24.43 -22.24 -16.82
N ASN A 251 24.44 -22.29 -15.49
CA ASN A 251 25.35 -21.56 -14.62
C ASN A 251 25.36 -20.03 -14.91
N THR A 252 24.21 -19.49 -15.34
CA THR A 252 24.00 -18.05 -15.54
C THR A 252 23.36 -17.43 -14.32
N GLN A 253 23.69 -16.19 -14.03
CA GLN A 253 23.08 -15.47 -12.92
C GLN A 253 21.60 -15.18 -13.18
N LEU A 254 20.76 -15.50 -12.23
CA LEU A 254 19.32 -15.32 -12.28
C LEU A 254 18.91 -14.05 -11.51
N PRO A 255 18.00 -13.24 -12.05
CA PRO A 255 17.41 -12.16 -11.29
C PRO A 255 16.43 -12.70 -10.22
N ARG A 256 16.27 -11.98 -9.11
CA ARG A 256 15.25 -12.28 -8.10
C ARG A 256 13.85 -12.38 -8.73
N CYS A 257 13.01 -13.23 -8.18
CA CYS A 257 11.63 -13.35 -8.63
C CYS A 257 10.88 -12.02 -8.54
N PHE A 258 11.07 -11.24 -7.46
CA PHE A 258 10.50 -9.91 -7.33
C PHE A 258 10.91 -8.97 -8.46
N VAL A 259 12.20 -8.97 -8.79
CA VAL A 259 12.73 -8.16 -9.89
C VAL A 259 12.20 -8.66 -11.24
N GLN A 260 12.27 -9.95 -11.49
CA GLN A 260 11.93 -10.56 -12.78
C GLN A 260 10.43 -10.43 -13.11
N PHE A 261 9.56 -10.75 -12.16
CA PHE A 261 8.12 -10.85 -12.40
C PHE A 261 7.34 -9.57 -12.08
N ILE A 262 7.89 -8.69 -11.22
CA ILE A 262 7.19 -7.49 -10.77
C ILE A 262 7.91 -6.22 -11.25
N MET A 263 9.16 -5.99 -10.83
CA MET A 263 9.81 -4.71 -11.12
C MET A 263 10.19 -4.54 -12.58
N LYS A 264 10.66 -5.60 -13.24
CA LYS A 264 11.04 -5.55 -14.66
C LYS A 264 9.89 -5.09 -15.56
N PRO A 265 8.68 -5.68 -15.54
CA PRO A 265 7.56 -5.18 -16.33
C PRO A 265 7.17 -3.75 -15.94
N VAL A 266 7.16 -3.40 -14.65
CA VAL A 266 6.87 -2.04 -14.17
C VAL A 266 7.89 -1.05 -14.73
N ILE A 267 9.18 -1.26 -14.52
CA ILE A 267 10.25 -0.35 -14.97
C ILE A 267 10.27 -0.24 -16.49
N THR A 268 10.15 -1.38 -17.21
CA THR A 268 10.21 -1.41 -18.67
C THR A 268 9.07 -0.61 -19.30
N LEU A 269 7.85 -0.80 -18.80
CA LEU A 269 6.70 -0.04 -19.29
C LEU A 269 6.88 1.46 -19.04
N CYS A 270 7.29 1.85 -17.84
CA CYS A 270 7.53 3.24 -17.46
C CYS A 270 8.56 3.91 -18.39
N ARG A 271 9.72 3.29 -18.58
CA ARG A 271 10.81 3.82 -19.42
C ARG A 271 10.35 3.94 -20.88
N ASN A 272 9.74 2.91 -21.45
CA ASN A 272 9.28 2.98 -22.85
C ASN A 272 8.21 4.05 -23.08
N VAL A 273 7.31 4.29 -22.13
CA VAL A 273 6.35 5.39 -22.22
C VAL A 273 7.06 6.75 -22.22
N MET A 274 8.06 6.92 -21.34
CA MET A 274 8.79 8.18 -21.23
C MET A 274 9.71 8.44 -22.42
N ASP A 275 10.30 7.37 -22.99
CA ASP A 275 11.18 7.42 -24.15
C ASP A 275 10.41 7.54 -25.48
N GLY A 276 9.08 7.45 -25.46
CA GLY A 276 8.25 7.53 -26.65
C GLY A 276 8.27 6.28 -27.54
N ASN A 277 8.66 5.12 -26.99
CA ASN A 277 8.72 3.84 -27.69
C ASN A 277 7.32 3.20 -27.79
N TYR A 278 6.36 3.86 -28.42
CA TYR A 278 4.95 3.51 -28.38
C TYR A 278 4.65 2.09 -28.95
N ASP A 279 5.38 1.62 -29.93
CA ASP A 279 5.18 0.25 -30.48
C ASP A 279 5.42 -0.82 -29.41
N ILE A 280 6.40 -0.63 -28.54
CA ILE A 280 6.66 -1.51 -27.42
C ILE A 280 5.58 -1.35 -26.35
N VAL A 281 5.18 -0.11 -26.05
CA VAL A 281 4.13 0.20 -25.08
C VAL A 281 2.83 -0.49 -25.47
N TRP A 282 2.40 -0.40 -26.74
CA TRP A 282 1.15 -1.02 -27.19
C TRP A 282 1.18 -2.55 -27.12
N LYS A 283 2.30 -3.17 -27.49
CA LYS A 283 2.49 -4.63 -27.31
C LYS A 283 2.45 -5.04 -25.84
N MET A 284 3.06 -4.26 -24.96
CA MET A 284 3.03 -4.54 -23.51
C MET A 284 1.63 -4.37 -22.94
N THR A 285 0.90 -3.29 -23.28
CA THR A 285 -0.46 -3.07 -22.81
C THR A 285 -1.41 -4.17 -23.26
N GLU A 286 -1.28 -4.62 -24.50
CA GLU A 286 -2.05 -5.77 -25.01
C GLU A 286 -1.75 -7.06 -24.24
N SER A 287 -0.48 -7.36 -24.01
CA SER A 287 -0.06 -8.55 -23.24
C SER A 287 -0.51 -8.53 -21.77
N LEU A 288 -0.67 -7.35 -21.20
CA LEU A 288 -1.17 -7.14 -19.85
C LEU A 288 -2.71 -7.05 -19.78
N GLY A 289 -3.40 -7.14 -20.91
CA GLY A 289 -4.86 -7.04 -20.99
C GLY A 289 -5.40 -5.63 -20.72
N ILE A 290 -4.58 -4.58 -20.93
CA ILE A 290 -4.97 -3.20 -20.68
C ILE A 290 -5.65 -2.62 -21.93
N VAL A 291 -6.93 -2.28 -21.83
CA VAL A 291 -7.70 -1.66 -22.91
C VAL A 291 -7.64 -0.14 -22.81
N LEU A 292 -7.03 0.49 -23.81
CA LEU A 292 -6.98 1.94 -23.95
C LEU A 292 -7.98 2.44 -24.99
N LYS A 293 -8.70 3.51 -24.66
CA LYS A 293 -9.60 4.21 -25.60
C LYS A 293 -8.78 4.96 -26.65
N HIS A 294 -9.44 5.40 -27.71
CA HIS A 294 -8.75 6.10 -28.80
C HIS A 294 -8.13 7.44 -28.37
N ASP A 295 -8.83 8.20 -27.54
CA ASP A 295 -8.37 9.45 -26.94
C ASP A 295 -7.20 9.24 -25.98
N GLU A 296 -7.22 8.17 -25.21
CA GLU A 296 -6.13 7.81 -24.27
C GLU A 296 -4.84 7.43 -24.99
N LYS A 297 -4.92 6.84 -26.18
CA LYS A 297 -3.75 6.54 -27.01
C LYS A 297 -3.06 7.77 -27.60
N GLN A 298 -3.73 8.93 -27.57
CA GLN A 298 -3.14 10.21 -27.99
C GLN A 298 -2.33 10.89 -26.87
N LEU A 299 -2.48 10.42 -25.63
CA LEU A 299 -1.70 10.93 -24.50
C LEU A 299 -0.22 10.57 -24.68
N THR A 300 0.65 11.38 -24.09
CA THR A 300 2.10 11.18 -24.15
C THR A 300 2.75 11.36 -22.76
N GLY A 301 3.96 10.84 -22.60
CA GLY A 301 4.77 11.02 -21.41
C GLY A 301 4.05 10.67 -20.11
N LYS A 302 4.14 11.55 -19.11
CA LYS A 302 3.57 11.31 -17.76
C LYS A 302 2.06 11.09 -17.75
N LEU A 303 1.31 11.73 -18.66
CA LEU A 303 -0.15 11.56 -18.73
C LEU A 303 -0.52 10.16 -19.24
N LEU A 304 0.16 9.69 -20.27
CA LEU A 304 -0.02 8.32 -20.78
C LEU A 304 0.38 7.30 -19.73
N MET A 305 1.51 7.51 -19.06
CA MET A 305 1.96 6.64 -17.97
C MET A 305 0.91 6.55 -16.87
N LYS A 306 0.40 7.68 -16.36
CA LYS A 306 -0.67 7.72 -15.35
C LYS A 306 -1.90 6.92 -15.80
N CYS A 307 -2.36 7.15 -17.04
CA CYS A 307 -3.52 6.45 -17.59
C CYS A 307 -3.32 4.92 -17.64
N ILE A 308 -2.19 4.44 -18.17
CA ILE A 308 -1.89 3.02 -18.29
C ILE A 308 -1.81 2.37 -16.91
N TYR A 309 -1.04 2.96 -15.99
CA TYR A 309 -0.83 2.38 -14.66
C TYR A 309 -2.10 2.34 -13.81
N GLN A 310 -2.93 3.38 -13.87
CA GLN A 310 -4.23 3.39 -13.19
C GLN A 310 -5.16 2.29 -13.68
N LYS A 311 -5.05 1.88 -14.94
CA LYS A 311 -5.84 0.75 -15.47
C LYS A 311 -5.23 -0.60 -15.13
N TRP A 312 -3.92 -0.68 -15.00
CA TRP A 312 -3.21 -1.92 -14.73
C TRP A 312 -3.17 -2.28 -13.24
N ILE A 313 -2.68 -1.33 -12.43
CA ILE A 313 -2.41 -1.51 -10.99
C ILE A 313 -2.89 -0.27 -10.22
N ASN A 314 -4.20 -0.09 -10.12
CA ASN A 314 -4.80 1.07 -9.48
C ASN A 314 -4.43 1.16 -8.00
N ALA A 315 -3.90 2.33 -7.56
CA ALA A 315 -3.46 2.54 -6.19
C ALA A 315 -4.59 2.37 -5.17
N ALA A 316 -5.74 2.98 -5.43
CA ALA A 316 -6.86 2.93 -4.49
C ALA A 316 -7.41 1.51 -4.34
N GLU A 317 -7.52 0.73 -5.44
CA GLU A 317 -7.93 -0.67 -5.38
C GLU A 317 -6.96 -1.50 -4.53
N ALA A 318 -5.66 -1.42 -4.83
CA ALA A 318 -4.64 -2.19 -4.13
C ALA A 318 -4.59 -1.86 -2.63
N LEU A 319 -4.72 -0.59 -2.27
CA LEU A 319 -4.65 -0.15 -0.88
C LEU A 319 -5.94 -0.45 -0.11
N LEU A 320 -7.12 -0.21 -0.70
CA LEU A 320 -8.39 -0.56 -0.07
C LEU A 320 -8.51 -2.06 0.14
N GLU A 321 -8.04 -2.87 -0.83
CA GLU A 321 -7.96 -4.33 -0.67
C GLU A 321 -7.02 -4.71 0.49
N MET A 322 -5.82 -4.13 0.58
CA MET A 322 -4.89 -4.36 1.68
C MET A 322 -5.50 -3.98 3.04
N ILE A 323 -6.15 -2.83 3.13
CA ILE A 323 -6.82 -2.33 4.33
C ILE A 323 -7.89 -3.32 4.80
N VAL A 324 -8.77 -3.73 3.91
CA VAL A 324 -9.88 -4.65 4.22
C VAL A 324 -9.36 -6.00 4.70
N MET A 325 -8.29 -6.52 4.08
CA MET A 325 -7.74 -7.83 4.38
C MET A 325 -6.87 -7.86 5.64
N LYS A 326 -6.17 -6.77 5.94
CA LYS A 326 -5.11 -6.76 6.98
C LYS A 326 -5.49 -6.02 8.25
N LEU A 327 -6.30 -4.99 8.15
CA LEU A 327 -6.74 -4.27 9.34
C LEU A 327 -7.90 -4.99 10.03
N PRO A 328 -7.96 -4.93 11.37
CA PRO A 328 -9.03 -5.55 12.14
C PRO A 328 -10.36 -4.81 11.95
N SER A 329 -11.47 -5.51 12.13
CA SER A 329 -12.76 -4.87 12.37
C SER A 329 -12.82 -4.29 13.80
N PRO A 330 -13.68 -3.31 14.08
CA PRO A 330 -13.87 -2.77 15.44
C PRO A 330 -14.13 -3.87 16.47
N LYS A 331 -14.93 -4.86 16.10
CA LYS A 331 -15.23 -6.01 16.95
C LYS A 331 -13.99 -6.83 17.30
N LYS A 332 -13.10 -7.09 16.31
CA LYS A 332 -11.84 -7.80 16.54
C LYS A 332 -10.89 -6.96 17.38
N ALA A 333 -10.80 -5.65 17.10
CA ALA A 333 -9.94 -4.72 17.82
C ALA A 333 -10.34 -4.55 19.29
N GLN A 334 -11.61 -4.53 19.60
CA GLN A 334 -12.11 -4.43 21.00
C GLN A 334 -11.57 -5.54 21.90
N ASN A 335 -11.34 -6.74 21.39
CA ASN A 335 -10.88 -7.88 22.20
C ASN A 335 -9.55 -7.59 22.93
N TYR A 336 -8.69 -6.74 22.37
CA TYR A 336 -7.40 -6.39 22.97
C TYR A 336 -7.27 -4.91 23.34
N ARG A 337 -8.18 -4.04 22.83
CA ARG A 337 -8.16 -2.61 23.13
C ARG A 337 -9.09 -2.23 24.29
N ALA A 338 -10.17 -3.00 24.55
CA ALA A 338 -11.14 -2.65 25.56
C ALA A 338 -10.51 -2.45 26.94
N ALA A 339 -9.64 -3.35 27.38
CA ALA A 339 -8.94 -3.26 28.65
C ALA A 339 -8.03 -2.02 28.77
N TYR A 340 -7.58 -1.48 27.64
CA TYR A 340 -6.74 -0.28 27.59
C TYR A 340 -7.55 1.02 27.51
N LEU A 341 -8.66 1.00 26.75
CA LEU A 341 -9.49 2.19 26.50
C LEU A 341 -10.57 2.41 27.56
N TYR A 342 -11.01 1.35 28.24
CA TYR A 342 -12.06 1.42 29.25
C TYR A 342 -11.44 1.74 30.61
N GLU A 343 -11.83 2.85 31.20
CA GLU A 343 -11.34 3.34 32.50
C GLU A 343 -12.16 2.79 33.70
N GLY A 344 -13.20 2.02 33.46
CA GLY A 344 -14.04 1.38 34.47
C GLY A 344 -13.51 0.04 34.98
N PRO A 345 -14.16 -0.56 36.00
CA PRO A 345 -13.84 -1.90 36.44
C PRO A 345 -14.07 -2.92 35.32
N ILE A 346 -13.11 -3.83 35.11
CA ILE A 346 -13.19 -4.87 34.04
C ILE A 346 -14.38 -5.82 34.26
N ASP A 347 -14.86 -5.93 35.49
CA ASP A 347 -15.98 -6.79 35.90
C ASP A 347 -17.35 -6.12 35.69
N ASP A 348 -17.40 -4.88 35.22
CA ASP A 348 -18.64 -4.17 34.91
C ASP A 348 -19.28 -4.77 33.64
N PRO A 349 -20.62 -4.95 33.59
CA PRO A 349 -21.34 -5.39 32.39
C PRO A 349 -21.07 -4.56 31.13
N SER A 350 -20.46 -3.40 31.27
CA SER A 350 -20.06 -2.50 30.18
C SER A 350 -18.60 -2.70 29.71
N GLY A 351 -17.81 -3.49 30.41
CA GLY A 351 -16.39 -3.79 30.13
C GLY A 351 -16.16 -4.95 29.18
#